data_9ea09f0c1e30243f68ff65abbd024529
#
_entry.id   9ea09f0c1e30243f68ff65abbd024529
#
_cell.length_a   1.000
_cell.length_b   1.000
_cell.length_c   1.000
_cell.angle_alpha   90.00
_cell.angle_beta   90.00
_cell.angle_gamma   90.00
#
_symmetry.space_group_name_H-M   'P 1'
#
loop_
_entity.id
_entity.type
_entity.pdbx_description
1 polymer ?
#
loop_
_entity_poly.entity_id
_entity_poly.type
_entity_poly.pdbx_seq_one_letter_code
_entity_poly.pdbx_strand_id
1 'polypeptide(L)'
;MSVPTQQSSPQAPRNTSHERIARGAAVVLLAIVCVAVVWPSGREVADLKDSLGPAFLSPEGKDVVLNLVMLAPATFCAVAGWRDIPWWMWALVGCVVGLSAEVLQSLLPMLERRPSLANVGQNAVGAWVGALAAWYLLRRLHPRSASS
;
A
#
# COMPACT_ATOMS: atom_id res chain seq x y z
N MET A 1 27.28 -49.84 16.57
CA MET A 1 27.03 -48.55 17.24
C MET A 1 26.39 -47.64 16.20
N SER A 2 25.04 -47.53 16.20
CA SER A 2 24.31 -46.72 15.22
C SER A 2 24.10 -45.32 15.81
N VAL A 3 24.65 -44.31 15.16
CA VAL A 3 24.47 -42.88 15.52
C VAL A 3 23.07 -42.47 15.11
N PRO A 4 22.23 -41.95 16.02
CA PRO A 4 20.90 -41.49 15.64
C PRO A 4 21.03 -40.18 14.83
N THR A 5 20.57 -40.21 13.59
CA THR A 5 20.44 -39.06 12.72
C THR A 5 19.38 -38.12 13.35
N GLN A 6 19.83 -37.01 13.92
CA GLN A 6 18.91 -35.93 14.35
C GLN A 6 18.25 -35.33 13.09
N GLN A 7 17.00 -35.69 12.87
CA GLN A 7 16.13 -34.99 11.94
C GLN A 7 15.87 -33.58 12.51
N SER A 8 16.53 -32.58 11.92
CA SER A 8 16.23 -31.18 12.17
C SER A 8 14.81 -30.90 11.66
N SER A 9 13.86 -30.76 12.58
CA SER A 9 12.50 -30.32 12.26
C SER A 9 12.56 -28.98 11.50
N PRO A 10 11.77 -28.83 10.41
CA PRO A 10 11.69 -27.56 9.71
C PRO A 10 11.20 -26.48 10.69
N GLN A 11 12.05 -25.52 11.02
CA GLN A 11 11.64 -24.38 11.84
C GLN A 11 10.64 -23.56 11.03
N ALA A 12 9.41 -23.46 11.52
CA ALA A 12 8.40 -22.57 10.98
C ALA A 12 8.98 -21.12 10.90
N PRO A 13 8.71 -20.39 9.82
CA PRO A 13 9.25 -19.05 9.64
C PRO A 13 8.85 -18.16 10.83
N ARG A 14 9.84 -17.73 11.61
CA ARG A 14 9.63 -16.83 12.74
C ARG A 14 9.24 -15.45 12.18
N ASN A 15 7.96 -15.12 12.25
CA ASN A 15 7.50 -13.75 12.01
C ASN A 15 8.22 -12.80 12.97
N THR A 16 9.07 -11.97 12.43
CA THR A 16 9.78 -10.95 13.24
C THR A 16 8.78 -9.89 13.73
N SER A 17 9.09 -9.23 14.85
CA SER A 17 8.24 -8.15 15.37
C SER A 17 8.00 -7.06 14.32
N HIS A 18 8.99 -6.75 13.49
CA HIS A 18 8.89 -5.79 12.40
C HIS A 18 7.85 -6.19 11.33
N GLU A 19 7.77 -7.47 10.98
CA GLU A 19 6.74 -7.96 10.04
C GLU A 19 5.33 -7.81 10.61
N ARG A 20 5.15 -8.09 11.89
CA ARG A 20 3.83 -7.91 12.56
C ARG A 20 3.41 -6.44 12.57
N ILE A 21 4.34 -5.54 12.89
CA ILE A 21 4.09 -4.08 12.86
C ILE A 21 3.76 -3.64 11.44
N ALA A 22 4.52 -4.08 10.44
CA ALA A 22 4.28 -3.73 9.05
C ALA A 22 2.90 -4.23 8.55
N ARG A 23 2.49 -5.46 8.93
CA ARG A 23 1.16 -5.99 8.64
C ARG A 23 0.06 -5.14 9.29
N GLY A 24 0.22 -4.81 10.57
CA GLY A 24 -0.73 -3.95 11.26
C GLY A 24 -0.84 -2.58 10.59
N ALA A 25 0.28 -1.96 10.24
CA ALA A 25 0.32 -0.69 9.54
C ALA A 25 -0.37 -0.77 8.16
N ALA A 26 -0.11 -1.83 7.38
CA ALA A 26 -0.75 -2.02 6.08
C ALA A 26 -2.27 -2.13 6.21
N VAL A 27 -2.78 -2.89 7.19
CA VAL A 27 -4.22 -3.04 7.44
C VAL A 27 -4.85 -1.71 7.86
N VAL A 28 -4.21 -0.98 8.77
CA VAL A 28 -4.71 0.33 9.23
C VAL A 28 -4.73 1.34 8.08
N LEU A 29 -3.66 1.42 7.29
CA LEU A 29 -3.60 2.32 6.14
C LEU A 29 -4.66 1.97 5.09
N LEU A 30 -4.86 0.69 4.81
CA LEU A 30 -5.92 0.26 3.89
C LEU A 30 -7.31 0.59 4.43
N ALA A 31 -7.55 0.41 5.73
CA ALA A 31 -8.81 0.80 6.37
C ALA A 31 -9.06 2.31 6.25
N ILE A 32 -8.03 3.14 6.44
CA ILE A 32 -8.12 4.60 6.24
C ILE A 32 -8.49 4.92 4.79
N VAL A 33 -7.86 4.26 3.81
CA VAL A 33 -8.20 4.41 2.39
C VAL A 33 -9.66 4.04 2.14
N CYS A 34 -10.12 2.90 2.65
CA CYS A 34 -11.52 2.47 2.50
C CYS A 34 -12.50 3.49 3.08
N VAL A 35 -12.23 4.00 4.29
CA VAL A 35 -13.06 5.05 4.91
C VAL A 35 -13.06 6.31 4.06
N ALA A 36 -11.91 6.78 3.59
CA ALA A 36 -11.79 7.96 2.76
C ALA A 36 -12.54 7.82 1.42
N VAL A 37 -12.57 6.63 0.84
CA VAL A 37 -13.28 6.34 -0.43
C VAL A 37 -14.78 6.43 -0.27
N VAL A 38 -15.33 5.92 0.85
CA VAL A 38 -16.80 5.89 1.09
C VAL A 38 -17.33 7.09 1.89
N TRP A 39 -16.45 8.04 2.23
CA TRP A 39 -16.87 9.22 3.00
C TRP A 39 -17.90 10.05 2.23
N PRO A 40 -19.09 10.32 2.82
CA PRO A 40 -20.25 10.80 2.09
C PRO A 40 -20.19 12.28 1.66
N SER A 41 -19.22 13.04 2.15
CA SER A 41 -19.09 14.46 1.81
C SER A 41 -17.85 14.72 0.96
N GLY A 42 -18.04 14.85 -0.35
CA GLY A 42 -16.97 15.25 -1.27
C GLY A 42 -16.36 16.61 -0.92
N ARG A 43 -17.15 17.55 -0.36
CA ARG A 43 -16.69 18.89 0.05
C ARG A 43 -15.76 18.84 1.24
N GLU A 44 -16.14 18.10 2.31
CA GLU A 44 -15.28 17.96 3.50
C GLU A 44 -13.94 17.33 3.16
N VAL A 45 -13.94 16.34 2.26
CA VAL A 45 -12.70 15.71 1.79
C VAL A 45 -11.87 16.69 0.96
N ALA A 46 -12.50 17.53 0.14
CA ALA A 46 -11.80 18.57 -0.61
C ALA A 46 -11.19 19.63 0.33
N ASP A 47 -11.94 20.09 1.32
CA ASP A 47 -11.46 21.04 2.33
C ASP A 47 -10.29 20.46 3.15
N LEU A 48 -10.38 19.18 3.52
CA LEU A 48 -9.29 18.47 4.20
C LEU A 48 -8.04 18.36 3.32
N LYS A 49 -8.21 18.00 2.04
CA LYS A 49 -7.13 17.94 1.06
C LYS A 49 -6.46 19.32 0.90
N ASP A 50 -7.25 20.39 0.83
CA ASP A 50 -6.73 21.74 0.73
C ASP A 50 -5.95 22.19 1.96
N SER A 51 -6.36 21.73 3.15
CA SER A 51 -5.66 22.03 4.40
C SER A 51 -4.38 21.21 4.59
N LEU A 52 -4.35 19.96 4.11
CA LEU A 52 -3.21 19.05 4.27
C LEU A 52 -2.15 19.18 3.17
N GLY A 53 -2.53 19.70 2.00
CA GLY A 53 -1.63 19.82 0.87
C GLY A 53 -0.65 21.01 1.00
N PRO A 54 0.55 20.93 0.38
CA PRO A 54 1.49 22.04 0.35
C PRO A 54 0.86 23.31 -0.23
N ALA A 55 1.05 24.45 0.43
CA ALA A 55 0.42 25.72 0.05
C ALA A 55 0.85 26.25 -1.34
N PHE A 56 1.96 25.72 -1.89
CA PHE A 56 2.48 26.09 -3.21
C PHE A 56 1.89 25.28 -4.37
N LEU A 57 1.06 24.26 -4.09
CA LEU A 57 0.40 23.45 -5.11
C LEU A 57 -1.00 23.97 -5.41
N SER A 58 -1.38 23.93 -6.70
CA SER A 58 -2.77 24.15 -7.09
C SER A 58 -3.68 23.03 -6.53
N PRO A 59 -5.00 23.25 -6.45
CA PRO A 59 -5.94 22.22 -6.01
C PRO A 59 -5.79 20.90 -6.80
N GLU A 60 -5.61 20.99 -8.12
CA GLU A 60 -5.37 19.83 -8.98
C GLU A 60 -4.05 19.15 -8.66
N GLY A 61 -2.98 19.92 -8.39
CA GLY A 61 -1.67 19.39 -7.98
C GLY A 61 -1.74 18.66 -6.64
N LYS A 62 -2.52 19.17 -5.69
CA LYS A 62 -2.76 18.49 -4.41
C LYS A 62 -3.50 17.17 -4.60
N ASP A 63 -4.51 17.11 -5.46
CA ASP A 63 -5.23 15.89 -5.78
C ASP A 63 -4.28 14.83 -6.37
N VAL A 64 -3.42 15.21 -7.31
CA VAL A 64 -2.42 14.31 -7.90
C VAL A 64 -1.50 13.74 -6.82
N VAL A 65 -0.92 14.59 -5.99
CA VAL A 65 0.02 14.16 -4.93
C VAL A 65 -0.68 13.24 -3.92
N LEU A 66 -1.88 13.60 -3.49
CA LEU A 66 -2.62 12.78 -2.51
C LEU A 66 -3.01 11.42 -3.07
N ASN A 67 -3.44 11.33 -4.33
CA ASN A 67 -3.72 10.06 -4.98
C ASN A 67 -2.46 9.20 -5.12
N LEU A 68 -1.31 9.80 -5.49
CA LEU A 68 -0.03 9.10 -5.55
C LEU A 68 0.40 8.56 -4.18
N VAL A 69 0.21 9.35 -3.12
CA VAL A 69 0.66 9.01 -1.76
C VAL A 69 -0.33 8.10 -1.04
N MET A 70 -1.60 8.06 -1.43
CA MET A 70 -2.64 7.34 -0.71
C MET A 70 -2.37 5.83 -0.60
N LEU A 71 -1.94 5.18 -1.68
CA LEU A 71 -1.67 3.74 -1.70
C LEU A 71 -0.20 3.36 -1.49
N ALA A 72 0.74 4.28 -1.70
CA ALA A 72 2.16 4.00 -1.59
C ALA A 72 2.58 3.49 -0.20
N PRO A 73 2.18 4.11 0.93
CA PRO A 73 2.53 3.61 2.25
C PRO A 73 1.91 2.25 2.56
N ALA A 74 0.66 2.00 2.11
CA ALA A 74 -0.04 0.75 2.34
C ALA A 74 0.66 -0.42 1.62
N THR A 75 1.00 -0.25 0.34
CA THR A 75 1.71 -1.27 -0.44
C THR A 75 3.15 -1.46 0.05
N PHE A 76 3.83 -0.38 0.48
CA PHE A 76 5.14 -0.47 1.12
C PHE A 76 5.08 -1.36 2.37
N CYS A 77 4.16 -1.09 3.28
CA CYS A 77 3.97 -1.87 4.49
C CYS A 77 3.54 -3.31 4.20
N ALA A 78 2.72 -3.53 3.16
CA ALA A 78 2.31 -4.87 2.75
C ALA A 78 3.52 -5.70 2.28
N VAL A 79 4.38 -5.17 1.44
CA VAL A 79 5.62 -5.85 1.00
C VAL A 79 6.54 -6.14 2.19
N ALA A 80 6.67 -5.20 3.14
CA ALA A 80 7.50 -5.39 4.32
C ALA A 80 6.91 -6.42 5.31
N GLY A 81 5.58 -6.51 5.37
CA GLY A 81 4.86 -7.41 6.27
C GLY A 81 4.72 -8.85 5.77
N TRP A 82 4.56 -9.05 4.47
CA TRP A 82 4.36 -10.37 3.85
C TRP A 82 5.46 -10.67 2.84
N ARG A 83 6.64 -11.01 3.33
CA ARG A 83 7.85 -11.26 2.53
C ARG A 83 7.77 -12.49 1.65
N ASP A 84 6.88 -13.42 1.95
CA ASP A 84 6.65 -14.65 1.17
C ASP A 84 5.88 -14.36 -0.12
N ILE A 85 5.19 -13.21 -0.18
CA ILE A 85 4.42 -12.79 -1.34
C ILE A 85 5.31 -11.90 -2.23
N PRO A 86 5.39 -12.15 -3.54
CA PRO A 86 6.14 -11.31 -4.45
C PRO A 86 5.69 -9.84 -4.38
N TRP A 87 6.64 -8.91 -4.34
CA TRP A 87 6.36 -7.48 -4.19
C TRP A 87 5.42 -6.91 -5.24
N TRP A 88 5.50 -7.38 -6.47
CA TRP A 88 4.64 -6.94 -7.57
C TRP A 88 3.16 -7.33 -7.38
N MET A 89 2.88 -8.41 -6.65
CA MET A 89 1.51 -8.78 -6.32
C MET A 89 0.85 -7.72 -5.44
N TRP A 90 1.58 -7.16 -4.50
CA TRP A 90 1.08 -6.06 -3.68
C TRP A 90 0.84 -4.78 -4.49
N ALA A 91 1.67 -4.50 -5.50
CA ALA A 91 1.42 -3.42 -6.45
C ALA A 91 0.10 -3.65 -7.23
N LEU A 92 -0.13 -4.89 -7.72
CA LEU A 92 -1.39 -5.24 -8.39
C LEU A 92 -2.60 -5.15 -7.46
N VAL A 93 -2.48 -5.61 -6.22
CA VAL A 93 -3.55 -5.44 -5.20
C VAL A 93 -3.86 -3.95 -5.02
N GLY A 94 -2.85 -3.09 -4.91
CA GLY A 94 -3.04 -1.64 -4.85
C GLY A 94 -3.75 -1.07 -6.08
N CYS A 95 -3.41 -1.54 -7.28
CA CYS A 95 -4.12 -1.16 -8.51
C CYS A 95 -5.60 -1.57 -8.47
N VAL A 96 -5.90 -2.79 -8.02
CA VAL A 96 -7.29 -3.28 -7.89
C VAL A 96 -8.05 -2.44 -6.86
N VAL A 97 -7.44 -2.10 -5.73
CA VAL A 97 -8.05 -1.22 -4.72
C VAL A 97 -8.35 0.15 -5.31
N GLY A 98 -7.39 0.77 -6.01
CA GLY A 98 -7.58 2.08 -6.63
C GLY A 98 -8.70 2.07 -7.69
N LEU A 99 -8.74 1.05 -8.54
CA LEU A 99 -9.80 0.87 -9.54
C LEU A 99 -11.17 0.66 -8.85
N SER A 100 -11.21 -0.19 -7.84
CA SER A 100 -12.46 -0.46 -7.08
C SER A 100 -13.00 0.81 -6.42
N ALA A 101 -12.13 1.68 -5.93
CA ALA A 101 -12.49 2.97 -5.36
C ALA A 101 -13.21 3.85 -6.39
N GLU A 102 -12.66 3.98 -7.59
CA GLU A 102 -13.27 4.80 -8.67
C GLU A 102 -14.59 4.19 -9.17
N VAL A 103 -14.65 2.86 -9.32
CA VAL A 103 -15.90 2.17 -9.67
C VAL A 103 -16.96 2.40 -8.61
N LEU A 104 -16.62 2.25 -7.32
CA LEU A 104 -17.56 2.49 -6.22
C LEU A 104 -18.08 3.94 -6.21
N GLN A 105 -17.19 4.91 -6.43
CA GLN A 105 -17.56 6.32 -6.53
C GLN A 105 -18.46 6.61 -7.73
N SER A 106 -18.29 5.91 -8.85
CA SER A 106 -19.17 6.04 -10.02
C SER A 106 -20.56 5.47 -9.78
N LEU A 107 -20.67 4.43 -8.95
CA LEU A 107 -21.93 3.77 -8.61
C LEU A 107 -22.71 4.46 -7.49
N LEU A 108 -22.06 5.31 -6.72
CA LEU A 108 -22.62 6.00 -5.56
C LEU A 108 -22.65 7.53 -5.76
N PRO A 109 -23.62 8.07 -6.52
CA PRO A 109 -23.73 9.52 -6.77
C PRO A 109 -23.82 10.36 -5.49
N MET A 110 -24.30 9.76 -4.38
CA MET A 110 -24.39 10.39 -3.07
C MET A 110 -23.03 10.83 -2.50
N LEU A 111 -21.93 10.30 -3.03
CA LEU A 111 -20.57 10.69 -2.59
C LEU A 111 -20.13 12.03 -3.19
N GLU A 112 -20.92 12.63 -4.10
CA GLU A 112 -20.61 13.91 -4.77
C GLU A 112 -19.21 13.97 -5.39
N ARG A 113 -18.66 12.83 -5.83
CA ARG A 113 -17.34 12.71 -6.43
C ARG A 113 -17.43 12.45 -7.92
N ARG A 114 -16.46 12.97 -8.65
CA ARG A 114 -16.31 12.71 -10.10
C ARG A 114 -15.23 11.65 -10.30
N PRO A 115 -15.59 10.41 -10.66
CA PRO A 115 -14.61 9.38 -10.97
C PRO A 115 -13.75 9.80 -12.16
N SER A 116 -12.45 9.49 -12.11
CA SER A 116 -11.50 9.89 -13.13
C SER A 116 -10.49 8.78 -13.41
N LEU A 117 -10.29 8.44 -14.69
CA LEU A 117 -9.23 7.53 -15.10
C LEU A 117 -7.84 8.04 -14.70
N ALA A 118 -7.66 9.36 -14.61
CA ALA A 118 -6.41 9.93 -14.12
C ALA A 118 -6.14 9.51 -12.66
N ASN A 119 -7.16 9.50 -11.79
CA ASN A 119 -7.04 9.04 -10.40
C ASN A 119 -6.65 7.56 -10.33
N VAL A 120 -7.25 6.72 -11.20
CA VAL A 120 -6.84 5.29 -11.29
C VAL A 120 -5.36 5.17 -11.62
N GLY A 121 -4.89 5.93 -12.61
CA GLY A 121 -3.48 5.95 -13.00
C GLY A 121 -2.56 6.43 -11.88
N GLN A 122 -2.92 7.51 -11.19
CA GLN A 122 -2.15 8.06 -10.07
C GLN A 122 -2.07 7.07 -8.90
N ASN A 123 -3.19 6.46 -8.53
CA ASN A 123 -3.24 5.43 -7.50
C ASN A 123 -2.39 4.21 -7.86
N ALA A 124 -2.43 3.78 -9.13
CA ALA A 124 -1.61 2.68 -9.62
C ALA A 124 -0.12 3.03 -9.52
N VAL A 125 0.30 4.21 -9.98
CA VAL A 125 1.70 4.67 -9.85
C VAL A 125 2.13 4.70 -8.40
N GLY A 126 1.30 5.23 -7.49
CA GLY A 126 1.57 5.24 -6.05
C GLY A 126 1.77 3.82 -5.51
N ALA A 127 0.90 2.88 -5.85
CA ALA A 127 1.00 1.48 -5.44
C ALA A 127 2.31 0.82 -5.93
N TRP A 128 2.70 1.04 -7.17
CA TRP A 128 3.95 0.51 -7.72
C TRP A 128 5.17 1.14 -7.06
N VAL A 129 5.19 2.45 -6.86
CA VAL A 129 6.29 3.17 -6.20
C VAL A 129 6.48 2.66 -4.77
N GLY A 130 5.40 2.52 -3.99
CA GLY A 130 5.47 2.01 -2.63
C GLY A 130 6.01 0.58 -2.56
N ALA A 131 5.49 -0.32 -3.39
CA ALA A 131 5.92 -1.71 -3.43
C ALA A 131 7.38 -1.85 -3.89
N LEU A 132 7.80 -1.11 -4.92
CA LEU A 132 9.17 -1.12 -5.43
C LEU A 132 10.15 -0.55 -4.42
N ALA A 133 9.80 0.54 -3.74
CA ALA A 133 10.64 1.15 -2.71
C ALA A 133 10.87 0.18 -1.53
N ALA A 134 9.82 -0.50 -1.07
CA ALA A 134 9.94 -1.51 -0.03
C ALA A 134 10.85 -2.67 -0.46
N TRP A 135 10.63 -3.22 -1.65
CA TRP A 135 11.44 -4.29 -2.21
C TRP A 135 12.93 -3.90 -2.31
N TYR A 136 13.20 -2.70 -2.84
CA TYR A 136 14.57 -2.20 -2.97
C TYR A 136 15.25 -2.04 -1.61
N LEU A 137 14.56 -1.42 -0.64
CA LEU A 137 15.08 -1.20 0.70
C LEU A 137 15.36 -2.53 1.42
N LEU A 138 14.42 -3.47 1.36
CA LEU A 138 14.58 -4.78 1.97
C LEU A 138 15.75 -5.57 1.38
N ARG A 139 15.97 -5.46 0.08
CA ARG A 139 17.16 -6.07 -0.57
C ARG A 139 18.47 -5.45 -0.10
N ARG A 140 18.49 -4.14 0.14
CA ARG A 140 19.69 -3.43 0.63
C ARG A 140 19.99 -3.76 2.09
N LEU A 141 18.95 -3.85 2.93
CA LEU A 141 19.11 -4.12 4.37
C LEU A 141 19.40 -5.60 4.67
N HIS A 142 19.00 -6.51 3.79
CA HIS A 142 19.23 -7.95 3.94
C HIS A 142 19.90 -8.50 2.67
N PRO A 143 21.17 -8.16 2.41
CA PRO A 143 21.90 -8.80 1.32
C PRO A 143 21.91 -10.31 1.62
N ARG A 144 21.42 -11.13 0.67
CA ARG A 144 21.56 -12.58 0.75
C ARG A 144 23.04 -12.85 0.89
N SER A 145 23.45 -13.41 2.03
CA SER A 145 24.80 -13.94 2.17
C SER A 145 24.98 -14.95 1.04
N ALA A 146 25.84 -14.62 0.09
CA ALA A 146 26.24 -15.56 -0.94
C ALA A 146 26.95 -16.68 -0.19
N SER A 147 26.26 -17.80 0.02
CA SER A 147 26.88 -19.04 0.47
C SER A 147 27.73 -19.53 -0.69
N SER A 148 29.03 -19.25 -0.61
CA SER A 148 30.07 -19.93 -1.36
C SER A 148 30.17 -21.39 -0.94
#